data_0feedb1e44ded508a793a6848308ced4
#
_entry.id   0feedb1e44ded508a793a6848308ced4
#
_cell.length_a   1.000
_cell.length_b   1.000
_cell.length_c   1.000
_cell.angle_alpha   90.00
_cell.angle_beta   90.00
_cell.angle_gamma   90.00
#
_symmetry.space_group_name_H-M   'P 1'
#
loop_
_entity.id
_entity.type
_entity.pdbx_description
1 polymer ?
#
loop_
_entity_poly.entity_id
_entity_poly.type
_entity_poly.pdbx_seq_one_letter_code
_entity_poly.pdbx_strand_id
1 'polypeptide(L)'
;MTRQSNADLNGTWDGNKLVLKEKFNWDDGEIQDREWVINKIDENNYEGTAGDVVGKAIGYSYGPAFKFEYVLLVPVKGRELKITFDDWIFKQDERVAINRATMTKFGFKVAELTVVFVKD
;
A
#
# COMPACT_ATOMS: atom_id res chain seq x y z
N MET A 1 -11.15 -8.98 -10.86
CA MET A 1 -11.57 -7.56 -10.91
C MET A 1 -10.34 -6.67 -10.89
N THR A 2 -10.31 -5.65 -11.69
CA THR A 2 -9.21 -4.68 -11.75
C THR A 2 -9.75 -3.27 -11.53
N ARG A 3 -9.13 -2.52 -10.63
CA ARG A 3 -9.45 -1.12 -10.38
C ARG A 3 -8.19 -0.28 -10.51
N GLN A 4 -8.34 0.97 -10.91
CA GLN A 4 -7.25 1.92 -10.97
C GLN A 4 -7.53 3.12 -10.08
N SER A 5 -6.48 3.69 -9.52
CA SER A 5 -6.57 4.85 -8.66
C SER A 5 -5.38 5.76 -8.86
N ASN A 6 -5.60 7.04 -8.67
CA ASN A 6 -4.54 8.00 -8.42
C ASN A 6 -4.48 8.24 -6.92
N ALA A 7 -3.29 8.41 -6.39
CA ALA A 7 -3.10 8.66 -4.98
C ALA A 7 -2.18 9.85 -4.76
N ASP A 8 -2.59 10.70 -3.84
CA ASP A 8 -1.75 11.79 -3.33
C ASP A 8 -1.03 11.28 -2.08
N LEU A 9 0.27 11.49 -2.02
CA LEU A 9 1.10 11.04 -0.92
C LEU A 9 1.69 12.24 -0.18
N ASN A 10 1.66 12.16 1.14
CA ASN A 10 2.34 13.11 2.00
C ASN A 10 3.09 12.33 3.09
N GLY A 11 4.41 12.31 2.97
CA GLY A 11 5.28 11.56 3.87
C GLY A 11 6.14 12.49 4.72
N THR A 12 6.26 12.18 6.01
CA THR A 12 7.11 12.89 6.95
C THR A 12 8.01 11.90 7.67
N TRP A 13 9.32 12.10 7.56
CA TRP A 13 10.33 11.30 8.24
C TRP A 13 10.69 11.90 9.60
N ASP A 14 10.80 11.03 10.60
CA ASP A 14 11.32 11.35 11.92
C ASP A 14 12.28 10.22 12.31
N GLY A 15 13.58 10.44 12.09
CA GLY A 15 14.57 9.38 12.26
C GLY A 15 14.32 8.22 11.31
N ASN A 16 14.08 7.03 11.87
CA ASN A 16 13.78 5.81 11.09
C ASN A 16 12.27 5.55 10.93
N LYS A 17 11.44 6.53 11.28
CA LYS A 17 9.99 6.40 11.23
C LYS A 17 9.42 7.31 10.15
N LEU A 18 8.63 6.74 9.28
CA LEU A 18 7.88 7.47 8.24
C LEU A 18 6.40 7.45 8.60
N VAL A 19 5.78 8.62 8.62
CA VAL A 19 4.32 8.74 8.62
C VAL A 19 3.89 9.10 7.21
N LEU A 20 3.15 8.22 6.56
CA LEU A 20 2.72 8.38 5.18
C LEU A 20 1.20 8.50 5.13
N LYS A 21 0.73 9.67 4.70
CA LYS A 21 -0.69 9.90 4.48
C LYS A 21 -1.00 9.73 3.02
N GLU A 22 -1.96 8.86 2.72
CA GLU A 22 -2.37 8.54 1.36
C GLU A 22 -3.82 8.92 1.16
N LYS A 23 -4.11 9.59 0.05
CA LYS A 23 -5.47 9.86 -0.39
C LYS A 23 -5.66 9.22 -1.76
N PHE A 24 -6.58 8.26 -1.83
CA PHE A 24 -6.84 7.51 -3.05
C PHE A 24 -8.08 8.06 -3.74
N ASN A 25 -7.94 8.40 -5.02
CA ASN A 25 -9.06 8.80 -5.89
C ASN A 25 -9.26 7.68 -6.91
N TRP A 26 -10.30 6.87 -6.68
CA TRP A 26 -10.58 5.71 -7.52
C TRP A 26 -11.32 6.12 -8.80
N ASP A 27 -11.18 5.30 -9.85
CA ASP A 27 -11.80 5.54 -11.15
C ASP A 27 -13.34 5.51 -11.12
N ASP A 28 -13.94 4.92 -10.09
CA ASP A 28 -15.39 4.94 -9.85
C ASP A 28 -15.88 6.14 -9.03
N GLY A 29 -14.99 7.09 -8.70
CA GLY A 29 -15.31 8.28 -7.92
C GLY A 29 -15.19 8.11 -6.41
N GLU A 30 -14.86 6.93 -5.91
CA GLU A 30 -14.65 6.70 -4.49
C GLU A 30 -13.35 7.37 -4.01
N ILE A 31 -13.40 7.96 -2.82
CA ILE A 31 -12.23 8.59 -2.18
C ILE A 31 -11.95 7.84 -0.88
N GLN A 32 -10.70 7.43 -0.69
CA GLN A 32 -10.24 6.75 0.53
C GLN A 32 -9.00 7.43 1.07
N ASP A 33 -8.90 7.50 2.39
CA ASP A 33 -7.72 7.99 3.09
C ASP A 33 -7.10 6.86 3.90
N ARG A 34 -5.78 6.82 3.96
CA ARG A 34 -5.04 5.88 4.80
C ARG A 34 -3.79 6.55 5.33
N GLU A 35 -3.49 6.26 6.59
CA GLU A 35 -2.25 6.70 7.21
C GLU A 35 -1.43 5.48 7.61
N TRP A 36 -0.22 5.42 7.09
CA TRP A 36 0.77 4.40 7.44
C TRP A 36 1.76 4.97 8.43
N VAL A 37 2.15 4.13 9.38
CA VAL A 37 3.35 4.36 10.19
C VAL A 37 4.34 3.27 9.83
N ILE A 38 5.44 3.64 9.21
CA ILE A 38 6.44 2.70 8.68
C ILE A 38 7.75 2.94 9.40
N ASN A 39 8.30 1.88 9.98
CA ASN A 39 9.59 1.90 10.65
C ASN A 39 10.62 1.21 9.80
N LYS A 40 11.75 1.89 9.56
CA LYS A 40 12.90 1.30 8.91
C LYS A 40 13.68 0.51 9.93
N ILE A 41 13.78 -0.80 9.73
CA ILE A 41 14.46 -1.72 10.65
C ILE A 41 15.96 -1.75 10.35
N ASP A 42 16.31 -1.87 9.08
CA ASP A 42 17.69 -1.78 8.60
C ASP A 42 17.68 -1.20 7.18
N GLU A 43 18.78 -1.28 6.44
CA GLU A 43 18.89 -0.65 5.13
C GLU A 43 17.82 -1.09 4.13
N ASN A 44 17.33 -2.32 4.25
CA ASN A 44 16.42 -2.92 3.28
C ASN A 44 15.09 -3.37 3.87
N ASN A 45 14.97 -3.46 5.20
CA ASN A 45 13.81 -4.03 5.85
C ASN A 45 12.98 -2.98 6.57
N TYR A 46 11.66 -3.09 6.43
CA TYR A 46 10.69 -2.15 6.99
C TYR A 46 9.54 -2.90 7.62
N GLU A 47 8.94 -2.32 8.65
CA GLU A 47 7.67 -2.76 9.22
C GLU A 47 6.69 -1.60 9.22
N GLY A 48 5.42 -1.90 8.95
CA GLY A 48 4.40 -0.86 8.89
C GLY A 48 3.10 -1.26 9.56
N THR A 49 2.35 -0.25 9.97
CA THR A 49 0.99 -0.41 10.49
C THR A 49 0.07 0.63 9.88
N ALA A 50 -1.19 0.28 9.74
CA ALA A 50 -2.27 1.18 9.37
C ALA A 50 -3.55 0.69 10.06
N GLY A 51 -4.59 1.53 10.07
CA GLY A 51 -5.79 1.22 10.83
C GLY A 51 -6.54 -0.04 10.39
N ASP A 52 -6.46 -0.39 9.12
CA ASP A 52 -7.12 -1.55 8.52
C ASP A 52 -6.18 -2.75 8.32
N VAL A 53 -4.93 -2.66 8.76
CA VAL A 53 -3.94 -3.75 8.64
C VAL A 53 -4.02 -4.65 9.87
N VAL A 54 -4.08 -5.96 9.63
CA VAL A 54 -4.05 -6.98 10.68
C VAL A 54 -2.58 -7.26 11.02
N GLY A 55 -2.18 -6.96 12.24
CA GLY A 55 -0.79 -7.10 12.65
C GLY A 55 0.11 -6.07 11.98
N LYS A 56 1.26 -6.51 11.48
CA LYS A 56 2.25 -5.65 10.84
C LYS A 56 2.43 -5.99 9.37
N ALA A 57 2.65 -4.96 8.55
CA ALA A 57 3.11 -5.12 7.19
C ALA A 57 4.63 -5.29 7.19
N ILE A 58 5.14 -6.13 6.31
CA ILE A 58 6.57 -6.38 6.15
C ILE A 58 7.00 -5.84 4.78
N GLY A 59 8.00 -4.98 4.79
CA GLY A 59 8.51 -4.36 3.59
C GLY A 59 9.97 -4.67 3.34
N TYR A 60 10.34 -4.64 2.07
CA TYR A 60 11.72 -4.82 1.64
C TYR A 60 12.01 -3.94 0.42
N SER A 61 13.17 -3.28 0.42
CA SER A 61 13.57 -2.44 -0.71
C SER A 61 14.61 -3.12 -1.58
N TYR A 62 14.42 -3.03 -2.91
CA TYR A 62 15.32 -3.55 -3.95
C TYR A 62 15.60 -2.43 -4.95
N GLY A 63 16.64 -1.61 -4.70
CA GLY A 63 16.91 -0.48 -5.58
C GLY A 63 15.67 0.43 -5.75
N PRO A 64 15.18 0.64 -6.98
CA PRO A 64 14.00 1.49 -7.23
C PRO A 64 12.67 0.81 -6.92
N ALA A 65 12.69 -0.48 -6.56
CA ALA A 65 11.48 -1.24 -6.24
C ALA A 65 11.34 -1.42 -4.73
N PHE A 66 10.10 -1.40 -4.26
CA PHE A 66 9.75 -1.65 -2.87
C PHE A 66 8.63 -2.67 -2.82
N LYS A 67 8.81 -3.71 -2.03
CA LYS A 67 7.80 -4.75 -1.84
C LYS A 67 7.20 -4.64 -0.44
N PHE A 68 5.87 -4.74 -0.35
CA PHE A 68 5.16 -4.66 0.92
C PHE A 68 4.10 -5.76 0.98
N GLU A 69 4.16 -6.59 2.02
CA GLU A 69 3.20 -7.67 2.25
C GLU A 69 2.42 -7.43 3.52
N TYR A 70 1.10 -7.53 3.46
CA TYR A 70 0.24 -7.30 4.61
C TYR A 70 -1.14 -7.92 4.40
N VAL A 71 -1.91 -7.98 5.49
CA VAL A 71 -3.29 -8.46 5.50
C VAL A 71 -4.19 -7.29 5.89
N LEU A 72 -5.18 -6.99 5.06
CA LEU A 72 -6.19 -5.98 5.35
C LEU A 72 -7.53 -6.62 5.73
N LEU A 73 -8.28 -5.93 6.59
CA LEU A 73 -9.70 -6.17 6.76
C LEU A 73 -10.44 -5.39 5.68
N VAL A 74 -11.08 -6.10 4.75
CA VAL A 74 -11.78 -5.48 3.62
C VAL A 74 -13.28 -5.70 3.78
N PRO A 75 -14.09 -4.63 3.80
CA PRO A 75 -15.53 -4.77 3.89
C PRO A 75 -16.10 -5.24 2.55
N VAL A 76 -16.83 -6.36 2.57
CA VAL A 76 -17.49 -6.94 1.40
C VAL A 76 -18.88 -7.36 1.83
N LYS A 77 -19.92 -6.71 1.28
CA LYS A 77 -21.34 -7.05 1.51
C LYS A 77 -21.70 -7.18 3.00
N GLY A 78 -21.27 -6.20 3.81
CA GLY A 78 -21.55 -6.16 5.24
C GLY A 78 -20.71 -7.09 6.10
N ARG A 79 -19.73 -7.76 5.52
CA ARG A 79 -18.78 -8.62 6.23
C ARG A 79 -17.37 -8.07 6.08
N GLU A 80 -16.52 -8.35 7.07
CA GLU A 80 -15.09 -8.04 6.96
C GLU A 80 -14.32 -9.31 6.62
N LEU A 81 -13.55 -9.25 5.53
CA LEU A 81 -12.71 -10.35 5.08
C LEU A 81 -11.24 -9.98 5.25
N LYS A 82 -10.44 -10.95 5.69
CA LYS A 82 -8.98 -10.82 5.73
C LYS A 82 -8.43 -11.19 4.36
N ILE A 83 -7.84 -10.21 3.68
CA ILE A 83 -7.27 -10.40 2.35
C ILE A 83 -5.79 -10.08 2.41
N THR A 84 -4.95 -10.98 1.88
CA THR A 84 -3.52 -10.79 1.80
C THR A 84 -3.19 -9.93 0.59
N PHE A 85 -2.39 -8.89 0.82
CA PHE A 85 -1.90 -7.99 -0.21
C PHE A 85 -0.41 -8.19 -0.40
N ASP A 86 0.00 -8.29 -1.65
CA ASP A 86 1.39 -8.29 -2.06
C ASP A 86 1.58 -7.11 -2.99
N ASP A 87 2.17 -6.04 -2.45
CA ASP A 87 2.33 -4.77 -3.15
C ASP A 87 3.75 -4.62 -3.66
N TRP A 88 3.88 -4.31 -4.94
CA TRP A 88 5.12 -3.83 -5.51
C TRP A 88 4.96 -2.37 -5.88
N ILE A 89 5.92 -1.54 -5.47
CA ILE A 89 5.99 -0.13 -5.83
C ILE A 89 7.24 0.09 -6.65
N PHE A 90 7.08 0.60 -7.87
CA PHE A 90 8.18 0.87 -8.79
C PHE A 90 8.28 2.37 -9.01
N LYS A 91 9.39 2.96 -8.56
CA LYS A 91 9.65 4.38 -8.81
C LYS A 91 9.96 4.58 -10.28
N GLN A 92 9.15 5.38 -10.97
CA GLN A 92 9.34 5.71 -12.39
C GLN A 92 10.25 6.91 -12.57
N ASP A 93 10.04 7.96 -11.76
CA ASP A 93 10.87 9.15 -11.70
C ASP A 93 10.76 9.77 -10.29
N GLU A 94 11.20 11.01 -10.11
CA GLU A 94 11.19 11.66 -8.80
C GLU A 94 9.78 11.96 -8.28
N ARG A 95 8.79 12.01 -9.16
CA ARG A 95 7.41 12.39 -8.80
C ARG A 95 6.41 11.26 -8.94
N VAL A 96 6.70 10.26 -9.75
CA VAL A 96 5.73 9.23 -10.11
C VAL A 96 6.23 7.85 -9.72
N ALA A 97 5.38 7.10 -9.04
CA ALA A 97 5.59 5.69 -8.75
C ALA A 97 4.34 4.90 -9.12
N ILE A 98 4.52 3.66 -9.54
CA ILE A 98 3.41 2.77 -9.86
C ILE A 98 3.39 1.65 -8.84
N ASN A 99 2.24 1.48 -8.20
CA ASN A 99 1.98 0.38 -7.28
C ASN A 99 1.13 -0.67 -7.98
N ARG A 100 1.58 -1.91 -7.92
CA ARG A 100 0.79 -3.06 -8.37
C ARG A 100 0.57 -3.96 -7.17
N ALA A 101 -0.69 -4.14 -6.80
CA ALA A 101 -1.08 -4.95 -5.66
C ALA A 101 -1.82 -6.19 -6.15
N THR A 102 -1.38 -7.35 -5.69
CA THR A 102 -2.08 -8.62 -5.88
C THR A 102 -2.75 -9.00 -4.58
N MET A 103 -4.06 -9.26 -4.64
CA MET A 103 -4.84 -9.67 -3.49
C MET A 103 -5.15 -11.16 -3.59
N THR A 104 -4.86 -11.87 -2.50
CA THR A 104 -5.11 -13.32 -2.43
C THR A 104 -5.94 -13.66 -1.20
N LYS A 105 -6.75 -14.73 -1.32
CA LYS A 105 -7.46 -15.33 -0.21
C LYS A 105 -7.46 -16.84 -0.40
N PHE A 106 -7.08 -17.58 0.67
CA PHE A 106 -6.91 -19.04 0.63
C PHE A 106 -5.97 -19.51 -0.50
N GLY A 107 -4.92 -18.70 -0.80
CA GLY A 107 -3.95 -19.03 -1.85
C GLY A 107 -4.40 -18.73 -3.27
N PHE A 108 -5.62 -18.23 -3.46
CA PHE A 108 -6.14 -17.88 -4.80
C PHE A 108 -6.12 -16.37 -5.00
N LYS A 109 -5.67 -15.95 -6.17
CA LYS A 109 -5.73 -14.55 -6.57
C LYS A 109 -7.18 -14.14 -6.78
N VAL A 110 -7.65 -13.14 -6.05
CA VAL A 110 -9.04 -12.65 -6.13
C VAL A 110 -9.15 -11.30 -6.82
N ALA A 111 -8.07 -10.51 -6.85
CA ALA A 111 -8.08 -9.21 -7.52
C ALA A 111 -6.67 -8.69 -7.74
N GLU A 112 -6.56 -7.68 -8.60
CA GLU A 112 -5.35 -6.87 -8.79
C GLU A 112 -5.73 -5.40 -8.74
N LEU A 113 -4.84 -4.58 -8.18
CA LEU A 113 -4.97 -3.13 -8.17
C LEU A 113 -3.73 -2.51 -8.82
N THR A 114 -3.95 -1.44 -9.58
CA THR A 114 -2.87 -0.58 -10.04
C THR A 114 -3.14 0.83 -9.51
N VAL A 115 -2.17 1.38 -8.80
CA VAL A 115 -2.25 2.73 -8.22
C VAL A 115 -1.07 3.53 -8.74
N VAL A 116 -1.36 4.73 -9.24
CA VAL A 116 -0.32 5.67 -9.64
C VAL A 116 -0.18 6.70 -8.54
N PHE A 117 1.01 6.75 -7.92
CA PHE A 117 1.34 7.73 -6.90
C PHE A 117 2.03 8.92 -7.57
N VAL A 118 1.53 10.11 -7.26
CA VAL A 118 2.11 11.36 -7.74
C VAL A 118 2.51 12.20 -6.54
N LYS A 119 3.80 12.55 -6.48
CA LYS A 119 4.31 13.39 -5.41
C LYS A 119 4.05 14.86 -5.75
N ASP A 120 3.46 15.56 -4.82
CA ASP A 120 3.23 17.01 -4.93
C ASP A 120 4.50 17.83 -4.68
#